data_38103c54aa447c3d27cea3a899bff53a
#
_entry.id   38103c54aa447c3d27cea3a899bff53a
#
_cell.length_a   1.000
_cell.length_b   1.000
_cell.length_c   1.000
_cell.angle_alpha   90.00
_cell.angle_beta   90.00
_cell.angle_gamma   90.00
#
_symmetry.space_group_name_H-M   'P 1'
#
loop_
_entity.id
_entity.type
_entity.pdbx_description
1 polymer ?
#
loop_
_entity_poly.entity_id
_entity_poly.type
_entity_poly.pdbx_seq_one_letter_code
_entity_poly.pdbx_strand_id
1 'polypeptide(L)'
;MNNYSSIIMEYPYVPSKFVSWEEIERWAEIVVEKIGNRKFDSIIAVIRGGLVPARIIADYLNIKDVFTLKTEHWGVTASPDMKARITHPVVIDLTGKDVLIVDDITDTGDSLSLAIEATKKKSPKSLATATLLHITRSKIQPDYYAEEITAQNWKWFIFPWNRKEDLRNLILGCLNSESTEEDAVTCMAKKHDLYITKREFHETLEWLVKTRKITFEDGIIKKVQ
;
A
#
# COMPACT_ATOMS: atom_id res chain seq x y z
N MET A 1 46.03 -13.65 13.88
CA MET A 1 45.43 -12.94 12.76
C MET A 1 44.08 -13.60 12.51
N ASN A 2 43.02 -13.11 13.13
CA ASN A 2 41.65 -13.61 12.93
C ASN A 2 40.90 -12.61 12.04
N ASN A 3 40.72 -13.04 10.79
CA ASN A 3 39.85 -12.36 9.85
C ASN A 3 38.39 -12.60 10.27
N TYR A 4 37.80 -11.66 10.99
CA TYR A 4 36.35 -11.52 11.04
C TYR A 4 35.91 -10.75 9.79
N SER A 5 35.71 -11.47 8.69
CA SER A 5 34.86 -10.98 7.61
C SER A 5 33.45 -10.94 8.15
N SER A 6 33.00 -9.76 8.59
CA SER A 6 31.60 -9.49 8.87
C SER A 6 30.80 -9.78 7.60
N ILE A 7 30.01 -10.85 7.63
CA ILE A 7 28.97 -11.12 6.62
C ILE A 7 27.96 -9.98 6.81
N ILE A 8 28.13 -8.91 6.07
CA ILE A 8 27.09 -7.89 5.89
C ILE A 8 26.00 -8.61 5.12
N MET A 9 24.93 -9.00 5.79
CA MET A 9 23.71 -9.37 5.10
C MET A 9 23.21 -8.14 4.35
N GLU A 10 23.54 -8.06 3.09
CA GLU A 10 23.12 -7.01 2.18
C GLU A 10 21.62 -7.21 1.95
N TYR A 11 20.80 -6.45 2.68
CA TYR A 11 19.35 -6.43 2.43
C TYR A 11 19.11 -5.99 0.98
N PRO A 12 18.18 -6.65 0.26
CA PRO A 12 17.95 -6.31 -1.14
C PRO A 12 17.58 -4.83 -1.30
N TYR A 13 18.06 -4.23 -2.38
CA TYR A 13 17.68 -2.88 -2.78
C TYR A 13 16.20 -2.87 -3.17
N VAL A 14 15.42 -2.02 -2.51
CA VAL A 14 14.00 -1.83 -2.75
C VAL A 14 13.74 -0.34 -2.96
N PRO A 15 13.86 0.16 -4.19
CA PRO A 15 13.61 1.56 -4.47
C PRO A 15 12.19 1.91 -4.03
N SER A 16 12.05 3.03 -3.34
CA SER A 16 10.77 3.46 -2.80
C SER A 16 10.46 4.90 -3.23
N LYS A 17 9.20 5.27 -3.18
CA LYS A 17 8.74 6.61 -3.56
C LYS A 17 7.63 7.07 -2.63
N PHE A 18 7.78 8.26 -2.05
CA PHE A 18 6.65 8.93 -1.41
C PHE A 18 5.68 9.44 -2.47
N VAL A 19 4.42 9.05 -2.33
CA VAL A 19 3.32 9.55 -3.17
C VAL A 19 2.77 10.82 -2.53
N SER A 20 2.58 11.87 -3.32
CA SER A 20 1.96 13.10 -2.86
C SER A 20 0.43 13.08 -3.00
N TRP A 21 -0.25 13.99 -2.32
CA TRP A 21 -1.71 14.16 -2.46
C TRP A 21 -2.08 14.66 -3.87
N GLU A 22 -1.24 15.48 -4.49
CA GLU A 22 -1.42 15.97 -5.85
C GLU A 22 -1.34 14.84 -6.88
N GLU A 23 -0.46 13.87 -6.66
CA GLU A 23 -0.40 12.68 -7.52
C GLU A 23 -1.66 11.84 -7.39
N ILE A 24 -2.16 11.66 -6.15
CA ILE A 24 -3.39 10.90 -5.90
C ILE A 24 -4.58 11.53 -6.60
N GLU A 25 -4.74 12.85 -6.44
CA GLU A 25 -5.81 13.61 -7.09
C GLU A 25 -5.75 13.46 -8.60
N ARG A 26 -4.58 13.70 -9.19
CA ARG A 26 -4.34 13.52 -10.64
C ARG A 26 -4.66 12.11 -11.12
N TRP A 27 -4.24 11.08 -10.37
CA TRP A 27 -4.54 9.70 -10.74
C TRP A 27 -6.03 9.39 -10.65
N ALA A 28 -6.71 9.92 -9.65
CA ALA A 28 -8.16 9.77 -9.54
C ALA A 28 -8.88 10.44 -10.72
N GLU A 29 -8.45 11.63 -11.13
CA GLU A 29 -8.97 12.32 -12.32
C GLU A 29 -8.80 11.47 -13.60
N ILE A 30 -7.59 10.92 -13.82
CA ILE A 30 -7.33 10.04 -14.97
C ILE A 30 -8.23 8.80 -14.96
N VAL A 31 -8.45 8.20 -13.78
CA VAL A 31 -9.39 7.06 -13.64
C VAL A 31 -10.80 7.47 -14.03
N VAL A 32 -11.26 8.63 -13.53
CA VAL A 32 -12.59 9.16 -13.84
C VAL A 32 -12.74 9.50 -15.34
N GLU A 33 -11.73 10.08 -15.96
CA GLU A 33 -11.70 10.33 -17.40
C GLU A 33 -11.82 9.02 -18.21
N LYS A 34 -11.11 7.96 -17.80
CA LYS A 34 -11.20 6.63 -18.41
C LYS A 34 -12.55 5.96 -18.23
N ILE A 35 -13.22 6.20 -17.10
CA ILE A 35 -14.61 5.75 -16.85
C ILE A 35 -15.57 6.42 -17.82
N GLY A 36 -15.34 7.70 -18.13
CA GLY A 36 -16.12 8.48 -19.09
C GLY A 36 -17.61 8.56 -18.70
N ASN A 37 -18.50 8.20 -19.63
CA ASN A 37 -19.94 8.32 -19.44
C ASN A 37 -20.61 7.13 -18.72
N ARG A 38 -19.81 6.09 -18.33
CA ARG A 38 -20.36 4.93 -17.63
C ARG A 38 -20.86 5.36 -16.23
N LYS A 39 -22.04 4.89 -15.87
CA LYS A 39 -22.66 5.18 -14.59
C LYS A 39 -22.53 4.01 -13.65
N PHE A 40 -22.36 4.33 -12.37
CA PHE A 40 -22.35 3.37 -11.28
C PHE A 40 -23.29 3.84 -10.17
N ASP A 41 -24.01 2.91 -9.57
CA ASP A 41 -24.91 3.17 -8.44
C ASP A 41 -24.17 3.21 -7.11
N SER A 42 -23.07 2.45 -7.01
CA SER A 42 -22.31 2.34 -5.76
C SER A 42 -20.84 1.99 -6.01
N ILE A 43 -20.03 2.31 -5.01
CA ILE A 43 -18.62 1.94 -4.94
C ILE A 43 -18.40 0.95 -3.79
N ILE A 44 -17.57 -0.07 -4.04
CA ILE A 44 -16.98 -0.94 -3.01
C ILE A 44 -15.51 -0.61 -2.88
N ALA A 45 -15.13 0.02 -1.78
CA ALA A 45 -13.73 0.28 -1.45
C ALA A 45 -13.07 -0.97 -0.85
N VAL A 46 -11.96 -1.41 -1.42
CA VAL A 46 -11.13 -2.48 -0.82
C VAL A 46 -10.27 -1.83 0.25
N ILE A 47 -10.59 -2.10 1.51
CA ILE A 47 -9.89 -1.41 2.59
C ILE A 47 -8.68 -2.24 3.10
N ARG A 48 -7.62 -1.52 3.52
CA ARG A 48 -7.54 -0.10 3.89
C ARG A 48 -7.18 0.82 2.71
N GLY A 49 -6.35 0.37 1.76
CA GLY A 49 -5.77 1.19 0.70
C GLY A 49 -6.78 1.90 -0.19
N GLY A 50 -7.79 1.19 -0.66
CA GLY A 50 -8.82 1.70 -1.56
C GLY A 50 -9.79 2.72 -0.96
N LEU A 51 -9.76 2.96 0.36
CA LEU A 51 -10.73 3.85 1.01
C LEU A 51 -10.61 5.31 0.53
N VAL A 52 -9.40 5.81 0.43
CA VAL A 52 -9.14 7.20 0.00
C VAL A 52 -9.45 7.39 -1.48
N PRO A 53 -8.89 6.57 -2.41
CA PRO A 53 -9.23 6.70 -3.83
C PRO A 53 -10.73 6.53 -4.08
N ALA A 54 -11.39 5.59 -3.40
CA ALA A 54 -12.83 5.40 -3.55
C ALA A 54 -13.61 6.65 -3.16
N ARG A 55 -13.22 7.35 -2.09
CA ARG A 55 -13.87 8.59 -1.66
C ARG A 55 -13.68 9.71 -2.68
N ILE A 56 -12.48 9.86 -3.23
CA ILE A 56 -12.17 10.88 -4.24
C ILE A 56 -12.97 10.58 -5.54
N ILE A 57 -12.89 9.35 -6.05
CA ILE A 57 -13.60 8.94 -7.27
C ILE A 57 -15.12 9.07 -7.09
N ALA A 58 -15.66 8.76 -5.91
CA ALA A 58 -17.08 8.94 -5.59
C ALA A 58 -17.54 10.40 -5.70
N ASP A 59 -16.67 11.32 -5.28
CA ASP A 59 -16.95 12.76 -5.39
C ASP A 59 -17.05 13.21 -6.86
N TYR A 60 -16.06 12.86 -7.68
CA TYR A 60 -16.05 13.17 -9.11
C TYR A 60 -17.25 12.56 -9.86
N LEU A 61 -17.63 11.33 -9.53
CA LEU A 61 -18.74 10.62 -10.16
C LEU A 61 -20.11 10.93 -9.54
N ASN A 62 -20.14 11.76 -8.46
CA ASN A 62 -21.35 12.07 -7.69
C ASN A 62 -22.07 10.81 -7.16
N ILE A 63 -21.29 9.80 -6.72
CA ILE A 63 -21.80 8.57 -6.12
C ILE A 63 -21.83 8.74 -4.60
N LYS A 64 -23.00 8.52 -3.99
CA LYS A 64 -23.18 8.67 -2.53
C LYS A 64 -22.99 7.36 -1.78
N ASP A 65 -23.28 6.26 -2.43
CA ASP A 65 -23.25 4.92 -1.84
C ASP A 65 -21.85 4.31 -1.95
N VAL A 66 -21.04 4.54 -0.92
CA VAL A 66 -19.69 3.96 -0.79
C VAL A 66 -19.68 2.96 0.36
N PHE A 67 -19.39 1.72 0.04
CA PHE A 67 -19.30 0.61 1.00
C PHE A 67 -17.89 0.08 1.05
N THR A 68 -17.58 -0.75 2.04
CA THR A 68 -16.24 -1.30 2.23
C THR A 68 -16.23 -2.81 2.22
N LEU A 69 -15.12 -3.38 1.77
CA LEU A 69 -14.77 -4.78 1.88
C LEU A 69 -13.33 -4.85 2.38
N LYS A 70 -13.05 -5.64 3.42
CA LYS A 70 -11.69 -5.79 3.95
C LYS A 70 -11.06 -7.08 3.48
N THR A 71 -9.91 -6.96 2.81
CA THR A 71 -8.99 -8.04 2.56
C THR A 71 -7.78 -7.94 3.49
N GLU A 72 -7.25 -9.06 3.92
CA GLU A 72 -5.99 -9.13 4.66
C GLU A 72 -5.12 -10.23 4.08
N HIS A 73 -3.83 -9.93 3.95
CA HIS A 73 -2.83 -10.94 3.66
C HIS A 73 -2.43 -11.64 4.96
N TRP A 74 -2.53 -12.95 4.99
CA TRP A 74 -2.13 -13.74 6.15
C TRP A 74 -0.66 -14.12 6.03
N GLY A 75 0.16 -13.66 6.97
CA GLY A 75 1.60 -13.97 7.03
C GLY A 75 2.45 -12.77 7.47
N VAL A 76 3.74 -13.00 7.60
CA VAL A 76 4.72 -11.93 7.89
C VAL A 76 4.94 -11.10 6.63
N THR A 77 4.97 -9.79 6.77
CA THR A 77 5.21 -8.81 5.70
C THR A 77 6.37 -9.26 4.78
N ALA A 78 6.13 -9.24 3.47
CA ALA A 78 7.09 -9.63 2.42
C ALA A 78 7.36 -11.14 2.25
N SER A 79 6.45 -12.05 2.68
CA SER A 79 6.54 -13.47 2.35
C SER A 79 5.80 -13.78 1.05
N PRO A 80 6.38 -14.54 0.08
CA PRO A 80 5.76 -14.85 -1.22
C PRO A 80 4.49 -15.71 -1.15
N ASP A 81 4.25 -16.40 -0.03
CA ASP A 81 3.18 -17.39 0.12
C ASP A 81 1.91 -16.85 0.82
N MET A 82 1.78 -15.54 0.93
CA MET A 82 0.65 -14.92 1.63
C MET A 82 -0.64 -15.03 0.83
N LYS A 83 -1.57 -15.87 1.29
CA LYS A 83 -2.94 -15.91 0.75
C LYS A 83 -3.75 -14.74 1.31
N ALA A 84 -4.36 -13.97 0.41
CA ALA A 84 -5.33 -12.96 0.81
C ALA A 84 -6.64 -13.65 1.25
N ARG A 85 -7.32 -13.08 2.25
CA ARG A 85 -8.67 -13.49 2.69
C ARG A 85 -9.54 -12.28 2.95
N ILE A 86 -10.85 -12.47 2.86
CA ILE A 86 -11.83 -11.46 3.27
C ILE A 86 -12.07 -11.58 4.77
N THR A 87 -11.85 -10.50 5.51
CA THR A 87 -12.14 -10.43 6.95
C THR A 87 -13.43 -9.65 7.25
N HIS A 88 -13.81 -8.70 6.37
CA HIS A 88 -15.08 -8.00 6.45
C HIS A 88 -15.75 -8.02 5.05
N PRO A 89 -16.71 -8.89 4.84
CA PRO A 89 -17.40 -8.99 3.54
C PRO A 89 -18.38 -7.82 3.34
N VAL A 90 -18.75 -7.59 2.08
CA VAL A 90 -19.88 -6.73 1.74
C VAL A 90 -21.18 -7.35 2.29
N VAL A 91 -21.90 -6.60 3.14
CA VAL A 91 -23.14 -7.10 3.80
C VAL A 91 -24.43 -6.59 3.15
N ILE A 92 -24.32 -5.66 2.19
CA ILE A 92 -25.47 -5.07 1.49
C ILE A 92 -25.93 -5.92 0.31
N ASP A 93 -27.18 -5.74 -0.10
CA ASP A 93 -27.72 -6.24 -1.35
C ASP A 93 -27.33 -5.33 -2.51
N LEU A 94 -26.74 -5.90 -3.54
CA LEU A 94 -26.32 -5.20 -4.76
C LEU A 94 -27.16 -5.59 -5.98
N THR A 95 -28.25 -6.31 -5.78
CA THR A 95 -29.14 -6.79 -6.87
C THR A 95 -29.57 -5.63 -7.76
N GLY A 96 -29.29 -5.75 -9.05
CA GLY A 96 -29.67 -4.76 -10.07
C GLY A 96 -28.78 -3.49 -10.08
N LYS A 97 -27.76 -3.39 -9.24
CA LYS A 97 -26.84 -2.23 -9.16
C LYS A 97 -25.69 -2.36 -10.12
N ASP A 98 -25.30 -1.24 -10.71
CA ASP A 98 -24.03 -1.08 -11.42
C ASP A 98 -22.95 -0.68 -10.39
N VAL A 99 -21.93 -1.53 -10.18
CA VAL A 99 -20.97 -1.44 -9.05
C VAL A 99 -19.56 -1.21 -9.57
N LEU A 100 -18.84 -0.28 -8.93
CA LEU A 100 -17.40 -0.06 -9.12
C LEU A 100 -16.64 -0.53 -7.87
N ILE A 101 -15.69 -1.46 -8.04
CA ILE A 101 -14.73 -1.82 -6.98
C ILE A 101 -13.50 -0.93 -7.13
N VAL A 102 -13.04 -0.34 -6.02
CA VAL A 102 -11.88 0.57 -6.02
C VAL A 102 -10.84 0.11 -5.01
N ASP A 103 -9.57 0.06 -5.45
CA ASP A 103 -8.39 -0.13 -4.61
C ASP A 103 -7.35 0.95 -4.94
N ASP A 104 -6.26 1.07 -4.15
CA ASP A 104 -5.17 2.02 -4.45
C ASP A 104 -4.21 1.47 -5.51
N ILE A 105 -3.83 0.21 -5.41
CA ILE A 105 -2.87 -0.42 -6.31
C ILE A 105 -3.20 -1.90 -6.52
N THR A 106 -3.03 -2.36 -7.76
CA THR A 106 -3.10 -3.80 -8.07
C THR A 106 -1.68 -4.34 -8.22
N ASP A 107 -1.18 -5.04 -7.21
CA ASP A 107 0.17 -5.65 -7.23
C ASP A 107 0.11 -7.12 -7.69
N THR A 108 -0.33 -8.06 -6.84
CA THR A 108 -0.54 -9.47 -7.21
C THR A 108 -1.91 -9.72 -7.83
N GLY A 109 -2.87 -8.87 -7.53
CA GLY A 109 -4.28 -9.00 -7.91
C GLY A 109 -5.11 -9.86 -6.96
N ASP A 110 -4.53 -10.41 -5.89
CA ASP A 110 -5.23 -11.31 -4.99
C ASP A 110 -6.38 -10.60 -4.23
N SER A 111 -6.14 -9.40 -3.69
CA SER A 111 -7.17 -8.60 -3.02
C SER A 111 -8.32 -8.25 -3.96
N LEU A 112 -7.99 -7.79 -5.16
CA LEU A 112 -8.97 -7.41 -6.17
C LEU A 112 -9.78 -8.63 -6.65
N SER A 113 -9.15 -9.80 -6.84
CA SER A 113 -9.83 -11.06 -7.16
C SER A 113 -10.89 -11.42 -6.14
N LEU A 114 -10.50 -11.40 -4.85
CA LEU A 114 -11.40 -11.70 -3.75
C LEU A 114 -12.56 -10.71 -3.67
N ALA A 115 -12.27 -9.42 -3.88
CA ALA A 115 -13.29 -8.37 -3.89
C ALA A 115 -14.32 -8.59 -5.02
N ILE A 116 -13.85 -8.95 -6.21
CA ILE A 116 -14.71 -9.30 -7.36
C ILE A 116 -15.60 -10.50 -7.02
N GLU A 117 -15.02 -11.59 -6.52
CA GLU A 117 -15.77 -12.80 -6.18
C GLU A 117 -16.82 -12.55 -5.11
N ALA A 118 -16.47 -11.81 -4.05
CA ALA A 118 -17.38 -11.49 -2.96
C ALA A 118 -18.53 -10.58 -3.42
N THR A 119 -18.22 -9.60 -4.27
CA THR A 119 -19.22 -8.68 -4.81
C THR A 119 -20.16 -9.38 -5.78
N LYS A 120 -19.67 -10.28 -6.64
CA LYS A 120 -20.49 -11.08 -7.55
C LYS A 120 -21.55 -11.92 -6.81
N LYS A 121 -21.24 -12.43 -5.60
CA LYS A 121 -22.20 -13.17 -4.77
C LYS A 121 -23.38 -12.33 -4.28
N LYS A 122 -23.33 -11.00 -4.45
CA LYS A 122 -24.40 -10.06 -4.12
C LYS A 122 -25.28 -9.69 -5.34
N SER A 123 -25.13 -10.43 -6.45
CA SER A 123 -25.95 -10.33 -7.67
C SER A 123 -26.02 -8.91 -8.28
N PRO A 124 -24.90 -8.17 -8.41
CA PRO A 124 -24.92 -6.88 -9.09
C PRO A 124 -25.32 -7.06 -10.55
N LYS A 125 -25.95 -6.04 -11.15
CA LYS A 125 -26.29 -5.99 -12.58
C LYS A 125 -25.02 -5.92 -13.43
N SER A 126 -24.07 -5.07 -13.03
CA SER A 126 -22.75 -5.01 -13.65
C SER A 126 -21.67 -4.71 -12.60
N LEU A 127 -20.44 -5.08 -12.93
CA LEU A 127 -19.27 -4.88 -12.08
C LEU A 127 -18.12 -4.35 -12.93
N ALA A 128 -17.41 -3.34 -12.39
CA ALA A 128 -16.13 -2.91 -12.91
C ALA A 128 -15.15 -2.66 -11.76
N THR A 129 -13.87 -2.55 -12.10
CA THR A 129 -12.76 -2.39 -11.16
C THR A 129 -11.93 -1.18 -11.52
N ALA A 130 -11.44 -0.45 -10.51
CA ALA A 130 -10.56 0.69 -10.69
C ALA A 130 -9.45 0.69 -9.63
N THR A 131 -8.24 1.09 -10.05
CA THR A 131 -7.12 1.36 -9.14
C THR A 131 -6.37 2.61 -9.58
N LEU A 132 -5.63 3.24 -8.67
CA LEU A 132 -4.76 4.35 -9.08
C LEU A 132 -3.59 3.80 -9.89
N LEU A 133 -2.95 2.75 -9.40
CA LEU A 133 -1.80 2.11 -10.05
C LEU A 133 -2.08 0.65 -10.36
N HIS A 134 -1.56 0.19 -11.51
CA HIS A 134 -1.59 -1.22 -11.92
C HIS A 134 -0.18 -1.73 -12.18
N ILE A 135 0.25 -2.74 -11.43
CA ILE A 135 1.54 -3.41 -11.68
C ILE A 135 1.33 -4.55 -12.67
N THR A 136 2.08 -4.55 -13.76
CA THR A 136 1.90 -5.50 -14.89
C THR A 136 2.09 -6.97 -14.55
N ARG A 137 2.75 -7.28 -13.42
CA ARG A 137 2.89 -8.66 -12.90
C ARG A 137 1.59 -9.20 -12.27
N SER A 138 0.60 -8.35 -12.04
CA SER A 138 -0.67 -8.74 -11.44
C SER A 138 -1.40 -9.78 -12.29
N LYS A 139 -2.04 -10.76 -11.63
CA LYS A 139 -2.89 -11.76 -12.27
C LYS A 139 -4.18 -11.19 -12.86
N ILE A 140 -4.58 -10.01 -12.39
CA ILE A 140 -5.78 -9.30 -12.83
C ILE A 140 -5.39 -7.89 -13.24
N GLN A 141 -5.84 -7.48 -14.40
CA GLN A 141 -5.80 -6.10 -14.85
C GLN A 141 -7.14 -5.44 -14.47
N PRO A 142 -7.14 -4.30 -13.74
CA PRO A 142 -8.34 -3.53 -13.48
C PRO A 142 -8.94 -2.98 -14.78
N ASP A 143 -10.25 -2.79 -14.82
CA ASP A 143 -10.90 -2.16 -15.99
C ASP A 143 -10.42 -0.72 -16.20
N TYR A 144 -10.13 -0.02 -15.09
CA TYR A 144 -9.64 1.37 -15.10
C TYR A 144 -8.45 1.51 -14.15
N TYR A 145 -7.40 2.16 -14.59
CA TYR A 145 -6.25 2.54 -13.77
C TYR A 145 -5.56 3.78 -14.36
N ALA A 146 -4.92 4.57 -13.52
CA ALA A 146 -4.27 5.79 -13.98
C ALA A 146 -2.94 5.48 -14.65
N GLU A 147 -2.03 4.79 -13.93
CA GLU A 147 -0.69 4.48 -14.44
C GLU A 147 -0.41 2.98 -14.40
N GLU A 148 0.33 2.53 -15.40
CA GLU A 148 0.86 1.17 -15.48
C GLU A 148 2.30 1.13 -14.97
N ILE A 149 2.57 0.21 -14.06
CA ILE A 149 3.88 0.03 -13.44
C ILE A 149 4.48 -1.28 -13.93
N THR A 150 5.55 -1.17 -14.70
CA THR A 150 6.31 -2.31 -15.22
C THR A 150 7.47 -2.67 -14.28
N ALA A 151 8.17 -3.77 -14.56
CA ALA A 151 9.36 -4.16 -13.80
C ALA A 151 10.49 -3.10 -13.85
N GLN A 152 10.54 -2.29 -14.92
CA GLN A 152 11.59 -1.27 -15.14
C GLN A 152 11.38 -0.02 -14.29
N ASN A 153 10.13 0.34 -13.97
CA ASN A 153 9.79 1.53 -13.18
C ASN A 153 9.16 1.19 -11.83
N TRP A 154 9.18 -0.09 -11.46
CA TRP A 154 8.64 -0.55 -10.18
C TRP A 154 9.39 0.07 -9.00
N LYS A 155 8.61 0.56 -8.03
CA LYS A 155 9.05 1.07 -6.73
C LYS A 155 8.07 0.63 -5.66
N TRP A 156 8.50 0.67 -4.43
CA TRP A 156 7.58 0.60 -3.31
C TRP A 156 6.89 1.97 -3.16
N PHE A 157 5.61 2.04 -3.52
CA PHE A 157 4.82 3.28 -3.45
C PHE A 157 4.32 3.48 -2.02
N ILE A 158 4.82 4.51 -1.36
CA ILE A 158 4.44 4.89 0.01
C ILE A 158 3.34 5.93 -0.08
N PHE A 159 2.11 5.47 -0.03
CA PHE A 159 0.94 6.34 -0.03
C PHE A 159 0.82 7.15 1.28
N PRO A 160 0.23 8.36 1.27
CA PRO A 160 0.11 9.21 2.46
C PRO A 160 -0.56 8.50 3.66
N TRP A 161 -1.55 7.66 3.43
CA TRP A 161 -2.25 6.89 4.48
C TRP A 161 -1.42 5.75 5.06
N ASN A 162 -0.40 5.26 4.37
CA ASN A 162 0.51 4.21 4.84
C ASN A 162 1.88 4.76 5.29
N ARG A 163 2.16 6.06 5.08
CA ARG A 163 3.50 6.66 5.26
C ARG A 163 4.12 6.32 6.62
N LYS A 164 3.37 6.42 7.69
CA LYS A 164 3.88 6.13 9.04
C LYS A 164 4.17 4.65 9.25
N GLU A 165 3.33 3.76 8.71
CA GLU A 165 3.53 2.31 8.80
C GLU A 165 4.74 1.88 7.98
N ASP A 166 4.85 2.35 6.75
CA ASP A 166 5.98 2.04 5.87
C ASP A 166 7.30 2.56 6.45
N LEU A 167 7.36 3.80 6.94
CA LEU A 167 8.58 4.33 7.57
C LEU A 167 9.03 3.50 8.75
N ARG A 168 8.12 3.03 9.62
CA ARG A 168 8.45 2.14 10.74
C ARG A 168 9.09 0.85 10.26
N ASN A 169 8.50 0.23 9.26
CA ASN A 169 8.99 -1.04 8.70
C ASN A 169 10.34 -0.87 8.01
N LEU A 170 10.50 0.18 7.19
CA LEU A 170 11.73 0.45 6.46
C LEU A 170 12.88 0.81 7.41
N ILE A 171 12.64 1.67 8.41
CA ILE A 171 13.66 2.00 9.41
C ILE A 171 14.05 0.76 10.22
N LEU A 172 13.08 -0.04 10.69
CA LEU A 172 13.39 -1.31 11.35
C LEU A 172 14.20 -2.25 10.46
N GLY A 173 13.89 -2.30 9.16
CA GLY A 173 14.65 -3.06 8.17
C GLY A 173 16.09 -2.56 7.99
N CYS A 174 16.33 -1.28 8.24
CA CYS A 174 17.65 -0.65 8.14
C CYS A 174 18.52 -0.79 9.40
N LEU A 175 17.96 -1.17 10.54
CA LEU A 175 18.72 -1.33 11.77
C LEU A 175 19.42 -2.69 11.84
N ASN A 176 20.67 -2.69 12.30
CA ASN A 176 21.41 -3.87 12.74
C ASN A 176 21.10 -4.17 14.22
N SER A 177 21.92 -5.02 14.87
CA SER A 177 21.83 -5.26 16.32
C SER A 177 22.04 -3.96 17.11
N GLU A 178 23.01 -3.15 16.67
CA GLU A 178 23.28 -1.78 17.14
C GLU A 178 23.47 -0.91 15.90
N SER A 179 22.89 0.27 15.90
CA SER A 179 22.97 1.25 14.80
C SER A 179 22.98 2.66 15.37
N THR A 180 23.65 3.58 14.70
CA THR A 180 23.48 5.01 14.94
C THR A 180 22.33 5.58 14.13
N GLU A 181 21.89 6.80 14.44
CA GLU A 181 20.93 7.52 13.59
C GLU A 181 21.46 7.70 12.16
N GLU A 182 22.77 8.01 12.02
CA GLU A 182 23.43 8.19 10.73
C GLU A 182 23.43 6.90 9.90
N ASP A 183 23.68 5.74 10.54
CA ASP A 183 23.61 4.44 9.88
C ASP A 183 22.19 4.18 9.32
N ALA A 184 21.16 4.44 10.13
CA ALA A 184 19.77 4.23 9.74
C ALA A 184 19.38 5.16 8.57
N VAL A 185 19.70 6.45 8.65
CA VAL A 185 19.41 7.42 7.57
C VAL A 185 20.18 7.09 6.30
N THR A 186 21.46 6.72 6.43
CA THR A 186 22.30 6.30 5.29
C THR A 186 21.73 5.05 4.62
N CYS A 187 21.25 4.08 5.41
CA CYS A 187 20.61 2.89 4.90
C CYS A 187 19.32 3.23 4.15
N MET A 188 18.47 4.11 4.69
CA MET A 188 17.23 4.56 4.02
C MET A 188 17.54 5.17 2.65
N ALA A 189 18.56 6.05 2.58
CA ALA A 189 18.98 6.65 1.32
C ALA A 189 19.54 5.63 0.33
N LYS A 190 20.42 4.71 0.78
CA LYS A 190 21.11 3.76 -0.12
C LYS A 190 20.25 2.60 -0.57
N LYS A 191 19.36 2.07 0.30
CA LYS A 191 18.54 0.88 0.01
C LYS A 191 17.18 1.21 -0.55
N HIS A 192 16.65 2.38 -0.21
CA HIS A 192 15.28 2.73 -0.53
C HIS A 192 15.14 4.01 -1.37
N ASP A 193 16.23 4.70 -1.72
CA ASP A 193 16.20 6.03 -2.38
C ASP A 193 15.35 7.06 -1.60
N LEU A 194 15.21 6.89 -0.29
CA LEU A 194 14.35 7.72 0.53
C LEU A 194 15.14 8.72 1.37
N TYR A 195 14.74 9.97 1.25
CA TYR A 195 15.21 11.07 2.10
C TYR A 195 14.05 11.52 2.97
N ILE A 196 14.20 11.33 4.29
CA ILE A 196 13.20 11.70 5.28
C ILE A 196 13.69 12.88 6.11
N THR A 197 12.76 13.69 6.59
CA THR A 197 13.10 14.80 7.46
C THR A 197 13.55 14.29 8.83
N LYS A 198 14.41 15.04 9.50
CA LYS A 198 14.82 14.74 10.87
C LYS A 198 13.63 14.57 11.81
N ARG A 199 12.60 15.38 11.64
CA ARG A 199 11.35 15.28 12.39
C ARG A 199 10.65 13.94 12.20
N GLU A 200 10.45 13.50 10.96
CA GLU A 200 9.80 12.22 10.65
C GLU A 200 10.59 11.03 11.17
N PHE A 201 11.93 11.12 11.08
CA PHE A 201 12.81 10.10 11.62
C PHE A 201 12.60 9.94 13.13
N HIS A 202 12.71 11.05 13.89
CA HIS A 202 12.56 11.03 15.34
C HIS A 202 11.13 10.64 15.78
N GLU A 203 10.08 11.15 15.15
CA GLU A 203 8.70 10.72 15.43
C GLU A 203 8.54 9.19 15.23
N THR A 204 9.25 8.62 14.25
CA THR A 204 9.22 7.17 14.01
C THR A 204 10.00 6.41 15.08
N LEU A 205 11.18 6.89 15.47
CA LEU A 205 11.96 6.28 16.57
C LEU A 205 11.19 6.30 17.89
N GLU A 206 10.59 7.44 18.26
CA GLU A 206 9.76 7.57 19.46
C GLU A 206 8.64 6.51 19.49
N TRP A 207 7.96 6.32 18.36
CA TRP A 207 6.92 5.29 18.26
C TRP A 207 7.50 3.87 18.43
N LEU A 208 8.65 3.59 17.81
CA LEU A 208 9.32 2.29 17.90
C LEU A 208 9.78 1.98 19.34
N VAL A 209 10.29 2.98 20.05
CA VAL A 209 10.64 2.88 21.48
C VAL A 209 9.39 2.62 22.31
N LYS A 210 8.35 3.44 22.15
CA LYS A 210 7.07 3.30 22.87
C LYS A 210 6.42 1.92 22.68
N THR A 211 6.59 1.33 21.51
CA THR A 211 6.05 0.00 21.18
C THR A 211 7.04 -1.13 21.49
N ARG A 212 8.16 -0.83 22.14
CA ARG A 212 9.19 -1.80 22.55
C ARG A 212 9.76 -2.61 21.37
N LYS A 213 9.88 -1.97 20.20
CA LYS A 213 10.53 -2.58 19.04
C LYS A 213 12.04 -2.30 19.02
N ILE A 214 12.44 -1.18 19.64
CA ILE A 214 13.82 -0.74 19.78
C ILE A 214 14.01 -0.13 21.17
N THR A 215 15.29 0.00 21.60
CA THR A 215 15.75 0.98 22.59
C THR A 215 16.56 2.05 21.89
N PHE A 216 16.60 3.25 22.44
CA PHE A 216 17.39 4.37 21.94
C PHE A 216 18.01 5.12 23.12
N GLU A 217 19.32 4.97 23.30
CA GLU A 217 20.11 5.55 24.39
C GLU A 217 21.48 6.00 23.85
N ASP A 218 21.93 7.16 24.27
CA ASP A 218 23.24 7.74 23.91
C ASP A 218 23.53 7.75 22.39
N GLY A 219 22.49 8.00 21.57
CA GLY A 219 22.59 8.01 20.11
C GLY A 219 22.66 6.62 19.46
N ILE A 220 22.55 5.56 20.22
CA ILE A 220 22.55 4.16 19.75
C ILE A 220 21.14 3.58 19.76
N ILE A 221 20.75 3.01 18.62
CA ILE A 221 19.48 2.32 18.41
C ILE A 221 19.74 0.81 18.45
N LYS A 222 19.01 0.08 19.29
CA LYS A 222 19.09 -1.39 19.38
C LYS A 222 17.72 -2.02 19.15
N LYS A 223 17.66 -3.07 18.34
CA LYS A 223 16.42 -3.86 18.22
C LYS A 223 16.15 -4.64 19.50
N VAL A 224 14.90 -4.63 19.94
CA VAL A 224 14.44 -5.54 20.99
C VAL A 224 14.09 -6.87 20.32
N GLN A 225 14.67 -7.96 20.86
CA GLN A 225 14.42 -9.33 20.38
C GLN A 225 13.03 -9.83 20.75
#